data_b202784697a70299ca767cb0841448e3
#
_entry.id   b202784697a70299ca767cb0841448e3
#
_cell.length_a   1.000
_cell.length_b   1.000
_cell.length_c   1.000
_cell.angle_alpha   90.00
_cell.angle_beta   90.00
_cell.angle_gamma   90.00
#
_symmetry.space_group_name_H-M   'P 1'
#
loop_
_entity.id
_entity.type
_entity.pdbx_description
1 polymer ?
#
loop_
_entity_poly.entity_id
_entity_poly.type
_entity_poly.pdbx_seq_one_letter_code
_entity_poly.pdbx_strand_id
1 'polypeptide(L)'
;NGIGDKQDDKFLKHYYLHGDVNLHSSLAKHGFSADDVTDVFLTHLHFDHCGGSVKWNKDRSGFEMAFKNAKYWSNKEHWEWATVPNNREKASFLKENIIPVQEAGHLNF
;
A
#
# COMPACT_ATOMS: atom_id res chain seq x y z
N ASN A 1 -3.26 6.04 0.69
CA ASN A 1 -3.03 5.43 2.00
C ASN A 1 -1.57 5.54 2.48
N GLY A 2 -0.80 6.37 1.82
CA GLY A 2 0.55 6.70 2.22
C GLY A 2 1.61 5.67 1.85
N ILE A 3 2.82 5.88 2.37
CA ILE A 3 4.00 5.07 2.04
C ILE A 3 4.02 3.71 2.73
N GLY A 4 3.32 3.59 3.87
CA GLY A 4 3.38 2.38 4.68
C GLY A 4 4.68 2.24 5.46
N ASP A 5 4.92 1.04 6.00
CA ASP A 5 6.05 0.79 6.90
C ASP A 5 6.87 -0.45 6.54
N LYS A 6 6.57 -1.12 5.42
CA LYS A 6 7.22 -2.39 5.07
C LYS A 6 8.59 -2.24 4.41
N GLN A 7 8.95 -1.06 3.96
CA GLN A 7 10.25 -0.81 3.34
C GLN A 7 11.34 -0.78 4.40
N ASP A 8 12.59 -1.05 3.99
CA ASP A 8 13.71 -1.03 4.93
C ASP A 8 14.04 0.38 5.43
N ASP A 9 14.78 0.48 6.54
CA ASP A 9 15.12 1.75 7.18
C ASP A 9 15.93 2.67 6.26
N LYS A 10 16.79 2.12 5.43
CA LYS A 10 17.60 2.89 4.48
C LYS A 10 16.71 3.57 3.44
N PHE A 11 15.73 2.84 2.92
CA PHE A 11 14.75 3.39 1.97
C PHE A 11 13.94 4.51 2.61
N LEU A 12 13.37 4.26 3.80
CA LEU A 12 12.55 5.24 4.51
C LEU A 12 13.32 6.49 4.89
N LYS A 13 14.57 6.36 5.33
CA LYS A 13 15.45 7.49 5.65
C LYS A 13 15.76 8.36 4.43
N HIS A 14 15.88 7.76 3.26
CA HIS A 14 16.11 8.50 2.01
C HIS A 14 15.01 9.53 1.74
N TYR A 15 13.78 9.24 2.15
CA TYR A 15 12.63 10.13 1.95
C TYR A 15 12.32 11.03 3.15
N TYR A 16 13.18 11.05 4.16
CA TYR A 16 13.09 11.97 5.31
C TYR A 16 11.75 11.94 6.03
N LEU A 17 11.22 10.76 6.31
CA LEU A 17 9.97 10.62 7.04
C LEU A 17 10.10 11.13 8.46
N HIS A 18 9.09 11.86 8.92
CA HIS A 18 9.06 12.45 10.26
C HIS A 18 7.78 12.07 11.01
N GLY A 19 7.91 11.96 12.35
CA GLY A 19 6.80 11.65 13.23
C GLY A 19 6.48 10.17 13.30
N ASP A 20 5.58 9.82 14.22
CA ASP A 20 5.18 8.45 14.54
C ASP A 20 3.71 8.18 14.20
N VAL A 21 3.04 9.14 13.58
CA VAL A 21 1.65 8.98 13.14
C VAL A 21 1.60 8.12 11.88
N ASN A 22 0.75 7.11 11.89
CA ASN A 22 0.49 6.27 10.72
C ASN A 22 -1.02 6.19 10.46
N LEU A 23 -1.41 5.54 9.37
CA LEU A 23 -2.81 5.45 8.99
C LEU A 23 -3.65 4.71 10.04
N HIS A 24 -3.13 3.63 10.61
CA HIS A 24 -3.82 2.85 11.63
C HIS A 24 -4.05 3.67 12.92
N SER A 25 -3.05 4.40 13.38
CA SER A 25 -3.18 5.26 14.56
C SER A 25 -4.15 6.42 14.31
N SER A 26 -4.16 6.97 13.11
CA SER A 26 -5.10 8.01 12.70
C SER A 26 -6.54 7.52 12.70
N LEU A 27 -6.79 6.32 12.19
CA LEU A 27 -8.12 5.68 12.23
C LEU A 27 -8.57 5.41 13.66
N ALA A 28 -7.68 4.87 14.51
CA ALA A 28 -7.98 4.59 15.91
C ALA A 28 -8.37 5.85 16.69
N LYS A 29 -7.71 6.96 16.41
CA LYS A 29 -8.03 8.27 17.01
C LYS A 29 -9.45 8.71 16.72
N HIS A 30 -10.02 8.29 15.59
CA HIS A 30 -11.40 8.60 15.20
C HIS A 30 -12.39 7.47 15.47
N GLY A 31 -11.99 6.45 16.23
CA GLY A 31 -12.86 5.35 16.63
C GLY A 31 -13.00 4.22 15.60
N PHE A 32 -12.09 4.16 14.61
CA PHE A 32 -12.11 3.13 13.58
C PHE A 32 -10.88 2.23 13.65
N SER A 33 -11.02 0.99 13.21
CA SER A 33 -9.91 0.07 12.99
C SER A 33 -9.72 -0.19 11.50
N ALA A 34 -8.61 -0.80 11.13
CA ALA A 34 -8.36 -1.20 9.75
C ALA A 34 -9.45 -2.17 9.22
N ASP A 35 -10.03 -3.00 10.09
CA ASP A 35 -11.07 -3.97 9.71
C ASP A 35 -12.42 -3.30 9.40
N ASP A 36 -12.61 -2.07 9.81
CA ASP A 36 -13.81 -1.29 9.50
C ASP A 36 -13.80 -0.67 8.09
N VAL A 37 -12.64 -0.66 7.44
CA VAL A 37 -12.50 -0.11 6.08
C VAL A 37 -13.05 -1.11 5.06
N THR A 38 -14.02 -0.67 4.27
CA THR A 38 -14.70 -1.50 3.28
C THR A 38 -14.20 -1.29 1.85
N ASP A 39 -13.68 -0.12 1.58
CA ASP A 39 -13.21 0.26 0.25
C ASP A 39 -11.96 1.13 0.35
N VAL A 40 -10.98 0.84 -0.49
CA VAL A 40 -9.77 1.63 -0.64
C VAL A 40 -9.66 2.06 -2.09
N PHE A 41 -9.74 3.35 -2.33
CA PHE A 41 -9.56 3.91 -3.67
C PHE A 41 -8.11 4.36 -3.85
N LEU A 42 -7.41 3.73 -4.79
CA LEU A 42 -6.02 4.03 -5.09
C LEU A 42 -5.96 5.05 -6.22
N THR A 43 -5.63 6.29 -5.89
CA THR A 43 -5.54 7.37 -6.89
C THR A 43 -4.47 7.08 -7.92
N HIS A 44 -3.32 6.57 -7.47
CA HIS A 44 -2.27 6.04 -8.34
C HIS A 44 -1.35 5.13 -7.51
N LEU A 45 -0.48 4.39 -8.18
CA LEU A 45 0.24 3.27 -7.60
C LEU A 45 1.71 3.56 -7.29
N HIS A 46 2.10 4.83 -7.18
CA HIS A 46 3.42 5.18 -6.67
C HIS A 46 3.52 4.79 -5.19
N PHE A 47 4.72 4.41 -4.76
CA PHE A 47 4.94 3.82 -3.42
C PHE A 47 4.48 4.71 -2.26
N ASP A 48 4.58 6.02 -2.42
CA ASP A 48 4.20 6.99 -1.38
C ASP A 48 2.68 7.22 -1.29
N HIS A 49 1.93 6.69 -2.24
CA HIS A 49 0.47 6.80 -2.28
C HIS A 49 -0.26 5.48 -2.05
N CYS A 50 0.35 4.35 -2.38
CA CYS A 50 -0.29 3.04 -2.21
C CYS A 50 0.46 2.09 -1.27
N GLY A 51 1.62 2.49 -0.75
CA GLY A 51 2.46 1.61 0.08
C GLY A 51 1.80 1.10 1.34
N GLY A 52 0.84 1.84 1.89
CA GLY A 52 0.08 1.43 3.06
C GLY A 52 -0.99 0.35 2.81
N SER A 53 -1.19 -0.08 1.55
CA SER A 53 -2.13 -1.16 1.21
C SER A 53 -1.68 -2.53 1.69
N VAL A 54 -0.38 -2.75 1.76
CA VAL A 54 0.25 -4.04 2.08
C VAL A 54 1.19 -3.85 3.25
N LYS A 55 1.17 -4.80 4.19
CA LYS A 55 2.07 -4.79 5.36
C LYS A 55 2.72 -6.15 5.55
N TRP A 56 3.77 -6.21 6.36
CA TRP A 56 4.32 -7.47 6.82
C TRP A 56 3.30 -8.21 7.68
N ASN A 57 3.24 -9.54 7.55
CA ASN A 57 2.51 -10.36 8.52
C ASN A 57 3.28 -10.41 9.87
N LYS A 58 2.68 -11.01 10.90
CA LYS A 58 3.24 -10.99 12.26
C LYS A 58 4.67 -11.52 12.37
N ASP A 59 4.99 -12.59 11.65
CA ASP A 59 6.31 -13.24 11.70
C ASP A 59 7.24 -12.78 10.58
N ARG A 60 6.81 -11.82 9.77
CA ARG A 60 7.55 -11.28 8.62
C ARG A 60 7.95 -12.32 7.56
N SER A 61 7.22 -13.42 7.51
CA SER A 61 7.42 -14.44 6.48
C SER A 61 6.83 -14.08 5.13
N GLY A 62 5.93 -13.09 5.09
CA GLY A 62 5.29 -12.62 3.87
C GLY A 62 4.48 -11.36 4.10
N PHE A 63 3.75 -10.95 3.07
CA PHE A 63 2.91 -9.76 3.10
C PHE A 63 1.45 -10.13 3.32
N GLU A 64 0.70 -9.21 3.92
CA GLU A 64 -0.75 -9.31 4.04
C GLU A 64 -1.39 -7.96 3.73
N MET A 65 -2.70 -7.97 3.45
CA MET A 65 -3.45 -6.74 3.19
C MET A 65 -3.62 -5.96 4.48
N ALA A 66 -3.32 -4.65 4.44
CA ALA A 66 -3.50 -3.76 5.59
C ALA A 66 -4.99 -3.62 5.95
N PHE A 67 -5.86 -3.65 4.95
CA PHE A 67 -7.31 -3.56 5.10
C PHE A 67 -7.94 -4.84 4.56
N LYS A 68 -7.91 -5.89 5.37
CA LYS A 68 -8.28 -7.26 4.94
C LYS A 68 -9.74 -7.41 4.52
N ASN A 69 -10.63 -6.53 4.97
CA ASN A 69 -12.05 -6.57 4.65
C ASN A 69 -12.43 -5.61 3.51
N ALA A 70 -11.46 -4.90 2.95
CA ALA A 70 -11.71 -3.89 1.94
C ALA A 70 -11.57 -4.42 0.52
N LYS A 71 -12.36 -3.84 -0.39
CA LYS A 71 -12.11 -3.90 -1.82
C LYS A 71 -11.15 -2.78 -2.19
N TYR A 72 -10.17 -3.08 -3.04
CA TYR A 72 -9.21 -2.11 -3.53
C TYR A 72 -9.57 -1.74 -4.96
N TRP A 73 -9.74 -0.46 -5.21
CA TRP A 73 -10.19 0.06 -6.50
C TRP A 73 -9.05 0.76 -7.22
N SER A 74 -8.82 0.39 -8.47
CA SER A 74 -7.83 1.01 -9.34
C SER A 74 -8.36 1.07 -10.78
N ASN A 75 -7.59 1.73 -11.65
CA ASN A 75 -7.87 1.77 -13.08
C ASN A 75 -7.07 0.68 -13.78
N LYS A 76 -7.70 -0.06 -14.70
CA LYS A 76 -7.06 -1.17 -15.39
C LYS A 76 -5.82 -0.76 -16.19
N GLU A 77 -5.90 0.31 -16.93
CA GLU A 77 -4.77 0.80 -17.74
C GLU A 77 -3.61 1.23 -16.84
N HIS A 78 -3.91 1.95 -15.76
CA HIS A 78 -2.90 2.35 -14.79
C HIS A 78 -2.28 1.14 -14.08
N TRP A 79 -3.07 0.13 -13.75
CA TRP A 79 -2.57 -1.11 -13.15
C TRP A 79 -1.60 -1.83 -14.08
N GLU A 80 -1.93 -1.95 -15.35
CA GLU A 80 -1.05 -2.54 -16.36
C GLU A 80 0.26 -1.76 -16.49
N TRP A 81 0.18 -0.43 -16.50
CA TRP A 81 1.34 0.44 -16.50
C TRP A 81 2.24 0.22 -15.28
N ALA A 82 1.66 0.14 -14.09
CA ALA A 82 2.39 0.01 -12.83
C ALA A 82 3.06 -1.36 -12.69
N THR A 83 2.49 -2.41 -13.26
CA THR A 83 3.04 -3.77 -13.20
C THR A 83 4.13 -4.03 -14.25
N VAL A 84 4.12 -3.26 -15.35
CA VAL A 84 5.15 -3.30 -16.39
C VAL A 84 5.63 -1.87 -16.68
N PRO A 85 6.28 -1.21 -15.71
CA PRO A 85 6.69 0.18 -15.85
C PRO A 85 7.87 0.34 -16.81
N ASN A 86 7.99 1.52 -17.42
CA ASN A 86 9.19 1.87 -18.16
C ASN A 86 10.37 2.12 -17.19
N ASN A 87 11.58 2.24 -17.73
CA ASN A 87 12.79 2.43 -16.92
C ASN A 87 12.75 3.72 -16.08
N ARG A 88 12.07 4.75 -16.55
CA ARG A 88 11.97 6.04 -15.88
C ARG A 88 11.16 5.97 -14.60
N GLU A 89 10.09 5.17 -14.59
CA GLU A 89 9.13 5.12 -13.48
C GLU A 89 9.25 3.87 -12.62
N LYS A 90 10.11 2.92 -13.01
CA LYS A 90 10.28 1.64 -12.32
C LYS A 90 10.55 1.78 -10.82
N ALA A 91 11.32 2.78 -10.42
CA ALA A 91 11.63 3.03 -9.01
C ALA A 91 10.42 3.55 -8.19
N SER A 92 9.40 4.08 -8.87
CA SER A 92 8.19 4.61 -8.24
C SER A 92 7.11 3.55 -8.08
N PHE A 93 7.14 2.47 -8.86
CA PHE A 93 6.17 1.38 -8.83
C PHE A 93 6.80 0.13 -8.20
N LEU A 94 6.67 0.01 -6.89
CA LEU A 94 7.24 -1.12 -6.15
C LEU A 94 6.26 -2.30 -6.17
N LYS A 95 6.68 -3.42 -6.72
CA LYS A 95 5.84 -4.62 -6.89
C LYS A 95 5.28 -5.14 -5.57
N GLU A 96 6.02 -5.04 -4.47
CA GLU A 96 5.57 -5.46 -3.14
C GLU A 96 4.39 -4.64 -2.61
N ASN A 97 4.11 -3.47 -3.21
CA ASN A 97 2.95 -2.65 -2.89
C ASN A 97 1.72 -3.00 -3.73
N ILE A 98 1.90 -3.68 -4.85
CA ILE A 98 0.91 -3.82 -5.91
C ILE A 98 0.46 -5.27 -6.07
N ILE A 99 1.40 -6.17 -6.30
CA ILE A 99 1.11 -7.57 -6.61
C ILE A 99 0.33 -8.29 -5.51
N PRO A 100 0.64 -8.11 -4.20
CA PRO A 100 -0.14 -8.76 -3.15
C PRO A 100 -1.63 -8.40 -3.16
N VAL A 101 -1.99 -7.19 -3.57
CA VAL A 101 -3.40 -6.76 -3.68
C VAL A 101 -4.13 -7.61 -4.73
N GLN A 102 -3.49 -7.85 -5.87
CA GLN A 102 -4.05 -8.69 -6.93
C GLN A 102 -4.11 -10.16 -6.50
N GLU A 103 -3.04 -10.68 -5.91
CA GLU A 103 -2.96 -12.08 -5.46
C GLU A 103 -3.97 -12.40 -4.36
N ALA A 104 -4.27 -11.44 -3.49
CA ALA A 104 -5.27 -11.60 -2.44
C ALA A 104 -6.71 -11.61 -2.96
N GLY A 105 -6.94 -11.27 -4.23
CA GLY A 105 -8.27 -11.24 -4.83
C GLY A 105 -9.12 -10.04 -4.45
N HIS A 106 -8.54 -9.00 -3.89
CA HIS A 106 -9.25 -7.80 -3.43
C HIS A 106 -9.31 -6.67 -4.47
N LEU A 107 -8.63 -6.86 -5.61
CA LEU A 107 -8.51 -5.83 -6.64
C LEU A 107 -9.78 -5.75 -7.49
N ASN A 108 -10.25 -4.54 -7.70
CA ASN A 108 -11.38 -4.21 -8.57
C ASN A 108 -11.03 -3.02 -9.47
N PHE A 109 -11.61 -2.98 -10.65
CA PHE A 109 -11.43 -1.88 -11.60
C PHE A 109 -12.72 -1.10 -11.83
#